data_589ed4c28b8158ef2cf45b2b3eadc501
#
_entry.id   589ed4c28b8158ef2cf45b2b3eadc501
#
_cell.length_a   1.000
_cell.length_b   1.000
_cell.length_c   1.000
_cell.angle_alpha   90.00
_cell.angle_beta   90.00
_cell.angle_gamma   90.00
#
_symmetry.space_group_name_H-M   'P 1'
#
loop_
_entity.id
_entity.type
_entity.pdbx_description
1 polymer ?
#
loop_
_entity_poly.entity_id
_entity_poly.type
_entity_poly.pdbx_seq_one_letter_code
_entity_poly.pdbx_strand_id
1 'polypeptide(L)'
;MFRKITSPPLSAINRVLLVGLYWLSVGLFFSVTAGAEQLKFKKAQSESGVLFSYEWLDMDSTRQSISFELPHTAIKAAPTQQANYRPKIAQRYVTVALMEEAKKINPKEARVKIIPKRDSIDIQVKGANEDKVEAILSNLKAVQREAYNAYLDEHYFTRFTTLFNQKAIKPDHTRYATESVKPLVAASQAFYEKVNAQSDSRAYFSLILSWLQSIPYDTLEDRVVSNGSGYAPPINVLMQNVGDCDSKAVLASSMVRAFLPSTKMIMVFLPNHALLGIALTPMVDDRTIVHDGETYVLYDPTGPALIPFGQVSEDTERYIVTGRYQVEAVD
;
A
#
# COMPACT_ATOMS: atom_id res chain seq x y z
N MET A 1 -51.11 -43.58 -42.63
CA MET A 1 -51.34 -45.04 -42.79
C MET A 1 -50.79 -45.70 -41.55
N PHE A 2 -51.65 -46.05 -40.59
CA PHE A 2 -51.99 -47.38 -40.08
C PHE A 2 -50.76 -48.26 -39.80
N ARG A 3 -50.47 -48.85 -38.64
CA ARG A 3 -51.23 -49.53 -37.54
C ARG A 3 -50.21 -49.82 -36.42
N LYS A 4 -50.41 -49.60 -35.14
CA LYS A 4 -51.15 -50.34 -34.11
C LYS A 4 -50.63 -51.73 -33.71
N ILE A 5 -50.33 -51.87 -32.38
CA ILE A 5 -50.63 -52.96 -31.43
C ILE A 5 -49.56 -54.08 -31.34
N THR A 6 -49.08 -54.58 -30.17
CA THR A 6 -49.62 -54.94 -28.83
C THR A 6 -48.51 -55.46 -27.93
N SER A 7 -48.63 -55.29 -26.62
CA SER A 7 -48.01 -56.11 -25.56
C SER A 7 -48.92 -57.29 -25.20
N PRO A 8 -48.66 -58.19 -24.22
CA PRO A 8 -47.59 -58.58 -23.31
C PRO A 8 -47.35 -60.14 -23.29
N PRO A 9 -46.97 -60.89 -22.26
CA PRO A 9 -46.99 -60.75 -20.82
C PRO A 9 -45.77 -61.29 -20.00
N LEU A 10 -45.91 -61.08 -18.68
CA LEU A 10 -45.13 -61.57 -17.53
C LEU A 10 -44.72 -63.04 -17.51
N SER A 11 -43.56 -63.35 -16.94
CA SER A 11 -43.43 -64.40 -15.92
C SER A 11 -42.18 -64.18 -15.05
N ALA A 12 -42.37 -64.41 -13.77
CA ALA A 12 -41.41 -64.27 -12.70
C ALA A 12 -40.30 -65.31 -12.72
N ILE A 13 -39.13 -64.96 -12.18
CA ILE A 13 -38.31 -65.82 -11.30
C ILE A 13 -37.37 -64.94 -10.44
N ASN A 14 -37.47 -65.14 -9.15
CA ASN A 14 -36.61 -64.61 -8.10
C ASN A 14 -35.13 -65.02 -8.31
N ARG A 15 -34.23 -64.07 -8.18
CA ARG A 15 -32.87 -64.30 -7.63
C ARG A 15 -32.44 -63.12 -6.83
N VAL A 16 -32.35 -63.32 -5.53
CA VAL A 16 -31.69 -62.50 -4.52
C VAL A 16 -30.23 -62.42 -4.91
N LEU A 17 -29.75 -61.17 -5.13
CA LEU A 17 -28.33 -60.88 -5.17
C LEU A 17 -28.09 -59.64 -4.29
N LEU A 18 -27.48 -59.84 -3.13
CA LEU A 18 -26.90 -58.85 -2.28
C LEU A 18 -25.88 -58.04 -3.11
N VAL A 19 -26.18 -56.76 -3.36
CA VAL A 19 -25.22 -55.78 -3.82
C VAL A 19 -24.98 -54.83 -2.66
N GLY A 20 -23.79 -54.99 -2.08
CA GLY A 20 -23.30 -54.11 -1.02
C GLY A 20 -23.25 -52.66 -1.48
N LEU A 21 -23.91 -51.81 -0.71
CA LEU A 21 -23.80 -50.34 -0.85
C LEU A 21 -22.40 -49.92 -0.43
N TYR A 22 -21.51 -49.76 -1.39
CA TYR A 22 -20.29 -48.98 -1.19
C TYR A 22 -20.69 -47.51 -1.15
N TRP A 23 -20.76 -46.99 0.06
CA TRP A 23 -20.78 -45.51 0.27
C TRP A 23 -19.40 -44.98 -0.09
N LEU A 24 -19.26 -44.49 -1.32
CA LEU A 24 -18.14 -43.62 -1.71
C LEU A 24 -18.38 -42.28 -1.02
N SER A 25 -17.85 -42.10 0.18
CA SER A 25 -17.71 -40.79 0.81
C SER A 25 -16.65 -40.00 0.00
N VAL A 26 -17.09 -39.31 -1.03
CA VAL A 26 -16.31 -38.22 -1.62
C VAL A 26 -16.26 -37.14 -0.56
N GLY A 27 -15.21 -37.19 0.27
CA GLY A 27 -14.84 -36.08 1.11
C GLY A 27 -14.49 -34.89 0.21
N LEU A 28 -15.44 -33.96 0.04
CA LEU A 28 -15.10 -32.62 -0.42
C LEU A 28 -14.18 -32.04 0.65
N PHE A 29 -12.87 -32.17 0.42
CA PHE A 29 -11.92 -31.29 1.07
C PHE A 29 -12.18 -29.88 0.55
N PHE A 30 -13.06 -29.16 1.21
CA PHE A 30 -13.03 -27.71 1.17
C PHE A 30 -11.68 -27.32 1.78
N SER A 31 -10.72 -27.02 0.94
CA SER A 31 -9.55 -26.26 1.37
C SER A 31 -10.09 -24.91 1.85
N VAL A 32 -10.39 -24.83 3.13
CA VAL A 32 -10.60 -23.54 3.79
C VAL A 32 -9.24 -22.87 3.70
N THR A 33 -9.07 -21.98 2.76
CA THR A 33 -7.94 -21.05 2.81
C THR A 33 -8.06 -20.31 4.12
N ALA A 34 -7.17 -20.58 5.05
CA ALA A 34 -7.14 -19.88 6.32
C ALA A 34 -6.93 -18.41 6.01
N GLY A 35 -7.99 -17.64 6.13
CA GLY A 35 -7.94 -16.18 6.01
C GLY A 35 -7.45 -15.59 7.32
N ALA A 36 -6.73 -14.49 7.25
CA ALA A 36 -6.37 -13.70 8.41
C ALA A 36 -7.65 -13.22 9.11
N GLU A 37 -7.86 -13.64 10.36
CA GLU A 37 -9.05 -13.33 11.13
C GLU A 37 -8.71 -12.36 12.25
N GLN A 38 -9.25 -11.14 12.19
CA GLN A 38 -9.22 -10.21 13.30
C GLN A 38 -10.40 -10.52 14.23
N LEU A 39 -10.12 -11.07 15.40
CA LEU A 39 -11.15 -11.46 16.38
C LEU A 39 -11.70 -10.24 17.12
N LYS A 40 -10.86 -9.20 17.32
CA LYS A 40 -11.25 -8.02 18.08
C LYS A 40 -10.38 -6.83 17.73
N PHE A 41 -11.01 -5.69 17.62
CA PHE A 41 -10.39 -4.38 17.61
C PHE A 41 -11.09 -3.46 18.59
N LYS A 42 -10.30 -2.76 19.42
CA LYS A 42 -10.79 -1.69 20.28
C LYS A 42 -9.86 -0.50 20.21
N LYS A 43 -10.44 0.67 20.18
CA LYS A 43 -9.76 1.95 20.28
C LYS A 43 -10.43 2.77 21.40
N ALA A 44 -9.66 3.25 22.34
CA ALA A 44 -10.16 4.05 23.46
C ALA A 44 -9.29 5.29 23.67
N GLN A 45 -9.91 6.41 23.99
CA GLN A 45 -9.20 7.62 24.39
C GLN A 45 -8.72 7.46 25.83
N SER A 46 -7.50 7.91 26.12
CA SER A 46 -6.93 8.08 27.45
C SER A 46 -6.53 9.55 27.67
N GLU A 47 -6.08 9.90 28.88
CA GLU A 47 -5.56 11.25 29.15
C GLU A 47 -4.28 11.56 28.37
N SER A 48 -3.42 10.54 28.14
CA SER A 48 -2.12 10.65 27.49
C SER A 48 -2.13 10.39 25.98
N GLY A 49 -3.14 9.64 25.49
CA GLY A 49 -3.12 9.20 24.09
C GLY A 49 -4.34 8.40 23.66
N VAL A 50 -4.13 7.52 22.73
CA VAL A 50 -5.12 6.56 22.22
C VAL A 50 -4.61 5.16 22.46
N LEU A 51 -5.37 4.38 23.23
CA LEU A 51 -5.11 2.95 23.49
C LEU A 51 -5.73 2.13 22.36
N PHE A 52 -4.92 1.29 21.75
CA PHE A 52 -5.32 0.28 20.76
C PHE A 52 -5.22 -1.10 21.36
N SER A 53 -6.19 -1.97 21.08
CA SER A 53 -6.16 -3.38 21.50
C SER A 53 -6.66 -4.24 20.35
N TYR A 54 -5.88 -5.26 20.01
CA TYR A 54 -6.15 -6.21 18.93
C TYR A 54 -6.13 -7.63 19.45
N GLU A 55 -6.99 -8.50 18.88
CA GLU A 55 -6.92 -9.95 19.01
C GLU A 55 -7.10 -10.54 17.61
N TRP A 56 -6.25 -11.51 17.22
CA TRP A 56 -6.29 -12.14 15.90
C TRP A 56 -5.81 -13.58 15.95
N LEU A 57 -6.01 -14.32 14.87
CA LEU A 57 -5.38 -15.63 14.67
C LEU A 57 -4.13 -15.44 13.80
N ASP A 58 -3.00 -16.02 14.25
CA ASP A 58 -1.77 -16.05 13.47
C ASP A 58 -1.74 -17.20 12.45
N MET A 59 -0.59 -17.39 11.78
CA MET A 59 -0.39 -18.44 10.77
C MET A 59 -0.69 -19.86 11.28
N ASP A 60 -0.47 -20.10 12.58
CA ASP A 60 -0.69 -21.40 13.23
C ASP A 60 -2.09 -21.50 13.86
N SER A 61 -2.99 -20.57 13.51
CA SER A 61 -4.32 -20.43 14.13
C SER A 61 -4.26 -20.22 15.65
N THR A 62 -3.11 -19.74 16.14
CA THR A 62 -2.95 -19.39 17.55
C THR A 62 -3.49 -17.99 17.80
N ARG A 63 -4.30 -17.86 18.86
CA ARG A 63 -4.85 -16.56 19.25
C ARG A 63 -3.75 -15.67 19.82
N GLN A 64 -3.54 -14.57 19.14
CA GLN A 64 -2.65 -13.49 19.52
C GLN A 64 -3.43 -12.29 20.05
N SER A 65 -2.79 -11.51 20.91
CA SER A 65 -3.34 -10.24 21.39
C SER A 65 -2.23 -9.23 21.62
N ILE A 66 -2.51 -7.96 21.35
CA ILE A 66 -1.59 -6.86 21.61
C ILE A 66 -2.36 -5.64 22.09
N SER A 67 -1.76 -4.85 22.97
CA SER A 67 -2.28 -3.52 23.33
C SER A 67 -1.11 -2.56 23.43
N PHE A 68 -1.28 -1.37 22.86
CA PHE A 68 -0.31 -0.29 22.92
C PHE A 68 -1.02 1.07 22.93
N GLU A 69 -0.38 2.05 23.50
CA GLU A 69 -0.88 3.43 23.52
C GLU A 69 -0.01 4.32 22.63
N LEU A 70 -0.63 5.07 21.75
CA LEU A 70 0.05 6.13 21.01
C LEU A 70 -0.25 7.48 21.69
N PRO A 71 0.77 8.21 22.16
CA PRO A 71 0.58 9.52 22.78
C PRO A 71 -0.09 10.52 21.84
N HIS A 72 -0.94 11.40 22.35
CA HIS A 72 -1.57 12.46 21.56
C HIS A 72 -0.55 13.30 20.80
N THR A 73 0.62 13.56 21.40
CA THR A 73 1.73 14.29 20.78
C THR A 73 2.31 13.56 19.57
N ALA A 74 2.41 12.22 19.64
CA ALA A 74 2.90 11.39 18.53
C ALA A 74 1.87 11.36 17.38
N ILE A 75 0.59 11.19 17.69
CA ILE A 75 -0.49 11.22 16.69
C ILE A 75 -0.54 12.58 16.00
N LYS A 76 -0.42 13.68 16.75
CA LYS A 76 -0.44 15.04 16.20
C LYS A 76 0.78 15.36 15.33
N ALA A 77 1.93 14.77 15.64
CA ALA A 77 3.16 14.98 14.88
C ALA A 77 3.22 14.16 13.60
N ALA A 78 2.44 13.09 13.48
CA ALA A 78 2.43 12.23 12.30
C ALA A 78 1.52 12.77 11.20
N PRO A 79 1.85 12.51 9.93
CA PRO A 79 0.90 12.71 8.84
C PRO A 79 -0.25 11.71 8.97
N THR A 80 -1.48 12.21 9.12
CA THR A 80 -2.66 11.37 9.37
C THR A 80 -3.62 11.30 8.19
N GLN A 81 -3.41 12.11 7.15
CA GLN A 81 -4.31 12.16 6.01
C GLN A 81 -3.53 12.32 4.70
N GLN A 82 -4.02 11.71 3.65
CA GLN A 82 -3.59 11.95 2.28
C GLN A 82 -4.74 12.55 1.49
N ALA A 83 -4.51 13.73 0.92
CA ALA A 83 -5.48 14.33 0.02
C ALA A 83 -5.43 13.66 -1.36
N ASN A 84 -6.55 13.68 -2.09
CA ASN A 84 -6.55 13.28 -3.49
C ASN A 84 -5.75 14.25 -4.35
N TYR A 85 -4.89 13.73 -5.21
CA TYR A 85 -4.23 14.54 -6.23
C TYR A 85 -5.26 15.11 -7.22
N ARG A 86 -5.28 16.43 -7.34
CA ARG A 86 -6.16 17.14 -8.27
C ARG A 86 -5.33 18.00 -9.22
N PRO A 87 -5.12 17.58 -10.48
CA PRO A 87 -4.26 18.28 -11.45
C PRO A 87 -4.62 19.77 -11.61
N LYS A 88 -5.91 20.10 -11.58
CA LYS A 88 -6.38 21.49 -11.69
C LYS A 88 -6.00 22.36 -10.48
N ILE A 89 -5.94 21.78 -9.28
CA ILE A 89 -5.51 22.48 -8.07
C ILE A 89 -4.00 22.74 -8.15
N ALA A 90 -3.22 21.72 -8.49
CA ALA A 90 -1.78 21.85 -8.72
C ALA A 90 -1.48 22.91 -9.80
N GLN A 91 -2.18 22.87 -10.91
CA GLN A 91 -2.04 23.88 -11.98
C GLN A 91 -2.36 25.29 -11.49
N ARG A 92 -3.41 25.47 -10.70
CA ARG A 92 -3.77 26.77 -10.11
C ARG A 92 -2.68 27.28 -9.18
N TYR A 93 -2.13 26.43 -8.31
CA TYR A 93 -1.03 26.76 -7.41
C TYR A 93 0.18 27.31 -8.19
N VAL A 94 0.60 26.57 -9.23
CA VAL A 94 1.70 26.96 -10.12
C VAL A 94 1.37 28.26 -10.88
N THR A 95 0.14 28.43 -11.34
CA THR A 95 -0.27 29.65 -12.05
C THR A 95 -0.15 30.88 -11.15
N VAL A 96 -0.55 30.77 -9.87
CA VAL A 96 -0.41 31.88 -8.91
C VAL A 96 1.06 32.24 -8.72
N ALA A 97 1.93 31.27 -8.50
CA ALA A 97 3.37 31.51 -8.34
C ALA A 97 3.97 32.21 -9.59
N LEU A 98 3.59 31.76 -10.79
CA LEU A 98 4.01 32.40 -12.04
C LEU A 98 3.50 33.83 -12.18
N MET A 99 2.26 34.10 -11.77
CA MET A 99 1.71 35.46 -11.79
C MET A 99 2.42 36.40 -10.81
N GLU A 100 2.78 35.92 -9.61
CA GLU A 100 3.55 36.70 -8.65
C GLU A 100 4.95 37.01 -9.17
N GLU A 101 5.62 36.05 -9.81
CA GLU A 101 6.93 36.31 -10.43
C GLU A 101 6.82 37.28 -11.61
N ALA A 102 5.81 37.11 -12.45
CA ALA A 102 5.59 38.00 -13.59
C ALA A 102 5.34 39.47 -13.19
N LYS A 103 4.76 39.75 -12.01
CA LYS A 103 4.58 41.10 -11.46
C LYS A 103 5.90 41.85 -11.19
N LYS A 104 6.98 41.08 -10.94
CA LYS A 104 8.32 41.66 -10.67
C LYS A 104 9.01 42.18 -11.95
N ILE A 105 8.53 41.76 -13.12
CA ILE A 105 9.15 42.08 -14.41
C ILE A 105 8.69 43.50 -14.83
N ASN A 106 9.67 44.34 -15.13
CA ASN A 106 9.38 45.71 -15.62
C ASN A 106 8.63 45.67 -16.95
N PRO A 107 7.40 46.22 -17.03
CA PRO A 107 6.61 46.20 -18.25
C PRO A 107 7.26 46.92 -19.45
N LYS A 108 8.25 47.80 -19.20
CA LYS A 108 9.04 48.47 -20.26
C LYS A 108 10.08 47.54 -20.87
N GLU A 109 10.52 46.47 -20.14
CA GLU A 109 11.49 45.49 -20.63
C GLU A 109 10.82 44.34 -21.35
N ALA A 110 9.76 43.76 -20.74
CA ALA A 110 9.01 42.68 -21.35
C ALA A 110 7.56 42.64 -20.87
N ARG A 111 6.68 42.12 -21.72
CA ARG A 111 5.29 41.80 -21.41
C ARG A 111 5.17 40.27 -21.25
N VAL A 112 4.69 39.83 -20.09
CA VAL A 112 4.45 38.43 -19.80
C VAL A 112 2.95 38.13 -19.85
N LYS A 113 2.60 37.01 -20.47
CA LYS A 113 1.24 36.46 -20.46
C LYS A 113 1.27 34.99 -20.03
N ILE A 114 0.55 34.67 -18.97
CA ILE A 114 0.41 33.34 -18.43
C ILE A 114 -0.99 32.84 -18.74
N ILE A 115 -1.09 31.75 -19.48
CA ILE A 115 -2.36 31.21 -19.97
C ILE A 115 -2.51 29.76 -19.51
N PRO A 116 -3.32 29.49 -18.47
CA PRO A 116 -3.68 28.11 -18.11
C PRO A 116 -4.48 27.48 -19.27
N LYS A 117 -4.04 26.28 -19.69
CA LYS A 117 -4.73 25.42 -20.65
C LYS A 117 -5.30 24.20 -19.90
N ARG A 118 -5.89 23.26 -20.61
CA ARG A 118 -6.48 22.06 -20.00
C ARG A 118 -5.48 21.29 -19.11
N ASP A 119 -4.28 21.01 -19.67
CA ASP A 119 -3.29 20.13 -19.05
C ASP A 119 -1.88 20.76 -19.01
N SER A 120 -1.77 22.08 -19.25
CA SER A 120 -0.51 22.80 -19.29
C SER A 120 -0.71 24.29 -18.95
N ILE A 121 0.40 25.00 -18.76
CA ILE A 121 0.42 26.45 -18.64
C ILE A 121 1.31 26.97 -19.76
N ASP A 122 0.76 27.82 -20.61
CA ASP A 122 1.49 28.48 -21.66
C ASP A 122 2.04 29.82 -21.15
N ILE A 123 3.35 30.01 -21.27
CA ILE A 123 4.07 31.22 -20.83
C ILE A 123 4.58 31.93 -22.06
N GLN A 124 4.06 33.13 -22.30
CA GLN A 124 4.45 33.97 -23.42
C GLN A 124 5.17 35.22 -22.90
N VAL A 125 6.37 35.48 -23.42
CA VAL A 125 7.17 36.66 -23.10
C VAL A 125 7.44 37.40 -24.39
N LYS A 126 7.21 38.75 -24.42
CA LYS A 126 7.47 39.62 -25.56
C LYS A 126 8.24 40.84 -25.09
N GLY A 127 9.35 41.16 -25.73
CA GLY A 127 10.19 42.32 -25.43
C GLY A 127 11.05 42.70 -26.66
N ALA A 128 11.73 43.83 -26.60
CA ALA A 128 12.58 44.30 -27.68
C ALA A 128 13.98 43.67 -27.71
N ASN A 129 14.44 43.16 -26.58
CA ASN A 129 15.77 42.50 -26.42
C ASN A 129 15.55 41.00 -26.25
N GLU A 130 16.07 40.20 -27.20
CA GLU A 130 15.90 38.75 -27.24
C GLU A 130 16.58 38.06 -26.07
N ASP A 131 17.79 38.46 -25.67
CA ASP A 131 18.52 37.86 -24.53
C ASP A 131 17.73 38.04 -23.21
N LYS A 132 17.13 39.21 -23.01
CA LYS A 132 16.27 39.48 -21.86
C LYS A 132 14.99 38.62 -21.89
N VAL A 133 14.37 38.48 -23.05
CA VAL A 133 13.19 37.65 -23.22
C VAL A 133 13.49 36.19 -22.89
N GLU A 134 14.63 35.65 -23.37
CA GLU A 134 15.06 34.28 -23.07
C GLU A 134 15.38 34.08 -21.59
N ALA A 135 16.10 35.01 -20.96
CA ALA A 135 16.37 34.97 -19.53
C ALA A 135 15.10 35.00 -18.70
N ILE A 136 14.15 35.86 -19.00
CA ILE A 136 12.84 35.92 -18.31
C ILE A 136 12.05 34.61 -18.50
N LEU A 137 12.01 34.09 -19.72
CA LEU A 137 11.32 32.81 -19.99
C LEU A 137 11.96 31.63 -19.24
N SER A 138 13.30 31.59 -19.20
CA SER A 138 14.04 30.57 -18.44
C SER A 138 13.73 30.65 -16.94
N ASN A 139 13.73 31.88 -16.36
CA ASN A 139 13.36 32.09 -14.96
C ASN A 139 11.92 31.63 -14.68
N LEU A 140 10.95 32.05 -15.50
CA LEU A 140 9.56 31.62 -15.32
C LEU A 140 9.36 30.11 -15.43
N LYS A 141 10.11 29.42 -16.31
CA LYS A 141 10.12 27.95 -16.38
C LYS A 141 10.74 27.32 -15.12
N ALA A 142 11.75 27.94 -14.53
CA ALA A 142 12.30 27.48 -13.24
C ALA A 142 11.26 27.64 -12.13
N VAL A 143 10.64 28.81 -12.00
CA VAL A 143 9.54 29.05 -11.03
C VAL A 143 8.40 28.06 -11.23
N GLN A 144 8.03 27.73 -12.46
CA GLN A 144 7.02 26.72 -12.76
C GLN A 144 7.37 25.36 -12.18
N ARG A 145 8.63 24.91 -12.36
CA ARG A 145 9.09 23.62 -11.82
C ARG A 145 9.13 23.62 -10.30
N GLU A 146 9.68 24.68 -9.71
CA GLU A 146 9.81 24.84 -8.25
C GLU A 146 8.45 24.90 -7.58
N ALA A 147 7.52 25.69 -8.10
CA ALA A 147 6.16 25.79 -7.57
C ALA A 147 5.42 24.45 -7.66
N TYR A 148 5.62 23.68 -8.73
CA TYR A 148 5.01 22.36 -8.84
C TYR A 148 5.64 21.37 -7.87
N ASN A 149 6.97 21.41 -7.68
CA ASN A 149 7.66 20.58 -6.68
C ASN A 149 7.18 20.94 -5.25
N ALA A 150 7.09 22.22 -4.94
CA ALA A 150 6.58 22.69 -3.65
C ALA A 150 5.15 22.22 -3.38
N TYR A 151 4.27 22.27 -4.39
CA TYR A 151 2.92 21.73 -4.28
C TYR A 151 2.91 20.23 -3.97
N LEU A 152 3.73 19.44 -4.67
CA LEU A 152 3.82 18.00 -4.43
C LEU A 152 4.33 17.71 -3.01
N ASP A 153 5.41 18.38 -2.61
CA ASP A 153 6.01 18.23 -1.29
C ASP A 153 5.05 18.62 -0.16
N GLU A 154 4.39 19.77 -0.27
CA GLU A 154 3.40 20.25 0.72
C GLU A 154 2.24 19.26 0.93
N HIS A 155 1.88 18.52 -0.12
CA HIS A 155 0.73 17.61 -0.11
C HIS A 155 1.12 16.12 -0.06
N TYR A 156 2.38 15.79 0.24
CA TYR A 156 2.88 14.43 0.32
C TYR A 156 2.66 13.62 -0.96
N PHE A 157 2.95 14.24 -2.10
CA PHE A 157 2.96 13.56 -3.39
C PHE A 157 4.38 13.46 -3.95
N THR A 158 4.62 12.40 -4.70
CA THR A 158 5.85 12.23 -5.48
C THR A 158 5.57 11.86 -6.92
N ARG A 159 6.55 12.09 -7.80
CA ARG A 159 6.49 11.63 -9.19
C ARG A 159 6.99 10.20 -9.27
N PHE A 160 6.33 9.42 -10.09
CA PHE A 160 6.84 8.10 -10.44
C PHE A 160 6.63 7.82 -11.93
N THR A 161 7.30 6.81 -12.43
CA THR A 161 7.11 6.31 -13.79
C THR A 161 6.47 4.93 -13.69
N THR A 162 5.33 4.72 -14.29
CA THR A 162 4.63 3.43 -14.26
C THR A 162 5.40 2.35 -15.04
N LEU A 163 5.05 1.08 -14.85
CA LEU A 163 5.58 -0.05 -15.64
C LEU A 163 5.38 0.12 -17.16
N PHE A 164 4.45 0.98 -17.57
CA PHE A 164 4.19 1.34 -18.98
C PHE A 164 4.93 2.59 -19.43
N ASN A 165 5.95 3.03 -18.70
CA ASN A 165 6.73 4.24 -18.97
C ASN A 165 5.88 5.53 -19.00
N GLN A 166 4.80 5.58 -18.23
CA GLN A 166 3.96 6.76 -18.10
C GLN A 166 4.32 7.52 -16.82
N LYS A 167 4.45 8.84 -16.93
CA LYS A 167 4.65 9.72 -15.76
C LYS A 167 3.34 9.89 -15.00
N ALA A 168 3.37 9.64 -13.70
CA ALA A 168 2.22 9.75 -12.82
C ALA A 168 2.61 10.39 -11.47
N ILE A 169 1.62 10.66 -10.65
CA ILE A 169 1.76 11.16 -9.29
C ILE A 169 1.15 10.15 -8.34
N LYS A 170 1.84 9.84 -7.26
CA LYS A 170 1.37 8.97 -6.18
C LYS A 170 1.63 9.60 -4.82
N PRO A 171 1.04 9.08 -3.71
CA PRO A 171 1.48 9.40 -2.36
C PRO A 171 2.99 9.13 -2.19
N ASP A 172 3.65 9.97 -1.42
CA ASP A 172 5.07 9.80 -1.10
C ASP A 172 5.24 8.77 0.02
N HIS A 173 5.17 7.48 -0.38
CA HIS A 173 5.20 6.35 0.54
C HIS A 173 6.47 6.32 1.40
N THR A 174 7.63 6.65 0.84
CA THR A 174 8.92 6.66 1.56
C THR A 174 8.95 7.74 2.61
N ARG A 175 8.44 8.92 2.32
CA ARG A 175 8.29 10.00 3.29
C ARG A 175 7.32 9.64 4.40
N TYR A 176 6.15 9.06 4.07
CA TYR A 176 5.21 8.56 5.08
C TYR A 176 5.85 7.50 5.97
N ALA A 177 6.61 6.57 5.39
CA ALA A 177 7.32 5.54 6.14
C ALA A 177 8.28 6.14 7.15
N THR A 178 9.12 7.09 6.73
CA THR A 178 10.14 7.73 7.56
C THR A 178 9.53 8.61 8.66
N GLU A 179 8.57 9.48 8.33
CA GLU A 179 7.94 10.39 9.28
C GLU A 179 7.04 9.66 10.31
N SER A 180 6.58 8.44 9.99
CA SER A 180 5.77 7.63 10.90
C SER A 180 6.59 6.76 11.87
N VAL A 181 7.91 6.65 11.71
CA VAL A 181 8.77 5.82 12.60
C VAL A 181 8.63 6.25 14.06
N LYS A 182 8.91 7.51 14.35
CA LYS A 182 8.88 8.04 15.73
C LYS A 182 7.50 7.92 16.39
N PRO A 183 6.39 8.24 15.72
CA PRO A 183 5.04 8.01 16.25
C PRO A 183 4.73 6.56 16.58
N LEU A 184 5.32 5.59 15.87
CA LEU A 184 5.02 4.16 16.00
C LEU A 184 5.97 3.39 16.95
N VAL A 185 6.95 4.06 17.57
CA VAL A 185 7.89 3.41 18.50
C VAL A 185 7.16 2.64 19.60
N ALA A 186 6.13 3.22 20.21
CA ALA A 186 5.38 2.55 21.28
C ALA A 186 4.66 1.28 20.78
N ALA A 187 4.12 1.31 19.56
CA ALA A 187 3.52 0.12 18.95
C ALA A 187 4.59 -0.95 18.66
N SER A 188 5.70 -0.56 18.03
CA SER A 188 6.82 -1.45 17.71
C SER A 188 7.40 -2.10 18.98
N GLN A 189 7.57 -1.33 20.05
CA GLN A 189 8.03 -1.81 21.34
C GLN A 189 7.09 -2.88 21.94
N ALA A 190 5.78 -2.66 21.89
CA ALA A 190 4.81 -3.63 22.40
C ALA A 190 4.90 -4.98 21.68
N PHE A 191 5.11 -4.97 20.35
CA PHE A 191 5.35 -6.19 19.57
C PHE A 191 6.66 -6.87 19.95
N TYR A 192 7.73 -6.08 20.16
CA TYR A 192 9.02 -6.62 20.59
C TYR A 192 8.94 -7.30 21.97
N GLU A 193 8.26 -6.68 22.94
CA GLU A 193 8.07 -7.24 24.27
C GLU A 193 7.24 -8.53 24.30
N LYS A 194 6.41 -8.74 23.27
CA LYS A 194 5.62 -9.96 23.13
C LYS A 194 6.42 -11.13 22.57
N VAL A 195 7.47 -10.86 21.82
CA VAL A 195 8.34 -11.90 21.25
C VAL A 195 9.29 -12.43 22.33
N ASN A 196 9.49 -13.75 22.37
CA ASN A 196 10.40 -14.37 23.34
C ASN A 196 11.84 -13.84 23.16
N ALA A 197 12.53 -13.61 24.27
CA ALA A 197 13.91 -13.10 24.28
C ALA A 197 14.94 -13.98 23.52
N GLN A 198 14.61 -15.24 23.25
CA GLN A 198 15.43 -16.16 22.44
C GLN A 198 15.02 -16.17 20.96
N SER A 199 13.97 -15.46 20.58
CA SER A 199 13.51 -15.38 19.20
C SER A 199 14.38 -14.44 18.38
N ASP A 200 14.52 -14.73 17.09
CA ASP A 200 15.21 -13.87 16.14
C ASP A 200 14.31 -12.73 15.61
N SER A 201 14.86 -11.89 14.78
CA SER A 201 14.13 -10.80 14.15
C SER A 201 12.97 -11.30 13.26
N ARG A 202 13.09 -12.52 12.73
CA ARG A 202 12.08 -13.11 11.86
C ARG A 202 10.79 -13.43 12.63
N ALA A 203 10.89 -13.88 13.88
CA ALA A 203 9.72 -14.07 14.75
C ALA A 203 8.97 -12.75 15.00
N TYR A 204 9.71 -11.66 15.22
CA TYR A 204 9.12 -10.32 15.34
C TYR A 204 8.38 -9.90 14.06
N PHE A 205 9.03 -10.08 12.89
CA PHE A 205 8.40 -9.74 11.61
C PHE A 205 7.18 -10.60 11.30
N SER A 206 7.23 -11.90 11.61
CA SER A 206 6.10 -12.82 11.41
C SER A 206 4.91 -12.46 12.30
N LEU A 207 5.14 -12.03 13.53
CA LEU A 207 4.09 -11.58 14.44
C LEU A 207 3.40 -10.31 13.93
N ILE A 208 4.18 -9.32 13.50
CA ILE A 208 3.64 -8.08 12.89
C ILE A 208 2.90 -8.41 11.59
N LEU A 209 3.44 -9.32 10.77
CA LEU A 209 2.85 -9.72 9.50
C LEU A 209 1.44 -10.27 9.68
N SER A 210 1.28 -11.27 10.57
CA SER A 210 -0.03 -11.86 10.82
C SER A 210 -1.03 -10.86 11.39
N TRP A 211 -0.59 -9.92 12.23
CA TRP A 211 -1.42 -8.82 12.71
C TRP A 211 -1.85 -7.90 11.58
N LEU A 212 -0.93 -7.43 10.72
CA LEU A 212 -1.24 -6.55 9.59
C LEU A 212 -2.21 -7.20 8.59
N GLN A 213 -1.99 -8.49 8.31
CA GLN A 213 -2.88 -9.25 7.43
C GLN A 213 -4.28 -9.40 8.02
N SER A 214 -4.42 -9.39 9.37
CA SER A 214 -5.73 -9.44 10.05
C SER A 214 -6.50 -8.11 10.00
N ILE A 215 -5.83 -6.99 9.77
CA ILE A 215 -6.50 -5.69 9.59
C ILE A 215 -7.36 -5.76 8.30
N PRO A 216 -8.64 -5.38 8.33
CA PRO A 216 -9.50 -5.40 7.15
C PRO A 216 -8.90 -4.66 5.95
N TYR A 217 -9.13 -5.20 4.76
CA TYR A 217 -8.71 -4.59 3.50
C TYR A 217 -9.80 -3.70 2.94
N ASP A 218 -9.42 -2.53 2.43
CA ASP A 218 -10.28 -1.63 1.67
C ASP A 218 -9.41 -0.89 0.64
N THR A 219 -9.91 -0.69 -0.57
CA THR A 219 -9.20 0.05 -1.62
C THR A 219 -9.05 1.54 -1.34
N LEU A 220 -9.79 2.06 -0.37
CA LEU A 220 -9.80 3.47 0.05
C LEU A 220 -10.15 4.46 -1.08
N GLU A 221 -10.76 3.97 -2.16
CA GLU A 221 -11.17 4.79 -3.31
C GLU A 221 -12.58 5.37 -3.15
N ASP A 222 -13.41 4.75 -2.33
CA ASP A 222 -14.78 5.21 -2.08
C ASP A 222 -14.77 6.46 -1.18
N ARG A 223 -15.25 7.57 -1.73
CA ARG A 223 -15.33 8.88 -1.04
C ARG A 223 -16.43 8.96 0.00
N VAL A 224 -17.30 7.99 0.08
CA VAL A 224 -18.37 7.96 1.11
C VAL A 224 -17.78 7.49 2.44
N VAL A 225 -16.86 6.54 2.41
CA VAL A 225 -16.28 5.89 3.60
C VAL A 225 -14.81 6.24 3.84
N SER A 226 -14.12 6.86 2.86
CA SER A 226 -12.72 7.25 2.93
C SER A 226 -12.48 8.63 2.30
N ASN A 227 -11.23 9.12 2.33
CA ASN A 227 -10.83 10.32 1.58
C ASN A 227 -10.84 10.10 0.06
N GLY A 228 -11.02 8.85 -0.40
CA GLY A 228 -10.99 8.45 -1.81
C GLY A 228 -9.62 8.67 -2.47
N SER A 229 -8.54 8.64 -1.68
CA SER A 229 -7.17 8.82 -2.16
C SER A 229 -6.52 7.52 -2.62
N GLY A 230 -7.15 6.37 -2.30
CA GLY A 230 -6.56 5.05 -2.51
C GLY A 230 -5.31 4.82 -1.63
N TYR A 231 -5.19 5.52 -0.50
CA TYR A 231 -4.08 5.39 0.44
C TYR A 231 -4.41 5.98 1.80
N ALA A 232 -4.00 5.32 2.87
CA ALA A 232 -4.07 5.78 4.25
C ALA A 232 -2.68 5.81 4.90
N PRO A 233 -2.25 6.97 5.45
CA PRO A 233 -1.02 7.02 6.23
C PRO A 233 -1.04 6.06 7.44
N PRO A 234 0.13 5.59 7.94
CA PRO A 234 0.23 4.58 8.99
C PRO A 234 -0.66 4.82 10.22
N ILE A 235 -0.66 6.03 10.74
CA ILE A 235 -1.51 6.37 11.91
C ILE A 235 -3.00 6.28 11.55
N ASN A 236 -3.38 6.61 10.31
CA ASN A 236 -4.77 6.50 9.89
C ASN A 236 -5.21 5.02 9.72
N VAL A 237 -4.32 4.14 9.24
CA VAL A 237 -4.58 2.70 9.21
C VAL A 237 -4.93 2.19 10.62
N LEU A 238 -4.17 2.58 11.64
CA LEU A 238 -4.46 2.23 13.04
C LEU A 238 -5.76 2.85 13.53
N MET A 239 -5.98 4.14 13.23
CA MET A 239 -7.16 4.89 13.71
C MET A 239 -8.46 4.38 13.10
N GLN A 240 -8.45 3.95 11.85
CA GLN A 240 -9.63 3.44 11.13
C GLN A 240 -9.70 1.90 11.14
N ASN A 241 -8.60 1.22 11.51
CA ASN A 241 -8.47 -0.24 11.44
C ASN A 241 -8.78 -0.79 10.05
N VAL A 242 -8.26 -0.15 9.02
CA VAL A 242 -8.46 -0.53 7.62
C VAL A 242 -7.31 0.02 6.78
N GLY A 243 -6.93 -0.70 5.71
CA GLY A 243 -5.90 -0.26 4.78
C GLY A 243 -5.85 -1.12 3.52
N ASP A 244 -5.33 -0.54 2.45
CA ASP A 244 -4.99 -1.24 1.22
C ASP A 244 -3.55 -1.79 1.26
N CYS A 245 -3.04 -2.30 0.14
CA CYS A 245 -1.74 -2.96 0.09
C CYS A 245 -0.58 -2.00 0.40
N ASP A 246 -0.54 -0.83 -0.22
CA ASP A 246 0.55 0.13 -0.01
C ASP A 246 0.46 0.82 1.37
N SER A 247 -0.74 1.12 1.88
CA SER A 247 -0.94 1.62 3.25
C SER A 247 -0.38 0.67 4.30
N LYS A 248 -0.68 -0.63 4.18
CA LYS A 248 -0.16 -1.65 5.11
C LYS A 248 1.33 -1.90 4.93
N ALA A 249 1.85 -1.84 3.70
CA ALA A 249 3.29 -1.96 3.45
C ALA A 249 4.06 -0.77 4.04
N VAL A 250 3.54 0.46 3.95
CA VAL A 250 4.13 1.64 4.58
C VAL A 250 4.05 1.57 6.11
N LEU A 251 2.94 1.11 6.68
CA LEU A 251 2.84 0.86 8.12
C LEU A 251 3.86 -0.18 8.58
N ALA A 252 3.98 -1.30 7.84
CA ALA A 252 4.98 -2.33 8.10
C ALA A 252 6.41 -1.77 8.10
N SER A 253 6.78 -1.00 7.07
CA SER A 253 8.12 -0.42 6.96
C SER A 253 8.44 0.53 8.12
N SER A 254 7.47 1.35 8.55
CA SER A 254 7.63 2.23 9.71
C SER A 254 7.83 1.45 11.02
N MET A 255 7.08 0.34 11.21
CA MET A 255 7.22 -0.54 12.36
C MET A 255 8.57 -1.26 12.38
N VAL A 256 9.00 -1.80 11.24
CA VAL A 256 10.31 -2.45 11.08
C VAL A 256 11.44 -1.44 11.36
N ARG A 257 11.37 -0.25 10.81
CA ARG A 257 12.36 0.82 11.02
C ARG A 257 12.42 1.26 12.48
N ALA A 258 11.29 1.33 13.18
CA ALA A 258 11.25 1.65 14.60
C ALA A 258 11.96 0.61 15.48
N PHE A 259 11.99 -0.66 15.05
CA PHE A 259 12.69 -1.76 15.74
C PHE A 259 14.15 -1.91 15.28
N LEU A 260 14.39 -1.88 13.98
CA LEU A 260 15.71 -2.03 13.35
C LEU A 260 16.03 -0.82 12.46
N PRO A 261 16.54 0.28 13.05
CA PRO A 261 16.71 1.56 12.33
C PRO A 261 17.60 1.50 11.11
N SER A 262 18.59 0.59 11.08
CA SER A 262 19.57 0.45 9.97
C SER A 262 19.18 -0.59 8.92
N THR A 263 18.04 -1.28 9.07
CA THR A 263 17.60 -2.29 8.11
C THR A 263 17.21 -1.63 6.79
N LYS A 264 17.85 -2.06 5.70
CA LYS A 264 17.45 -1.62 4.36
C LYS A 264 16.14 -2.26 3.96
N MET A 265 15.26 -1.47 3.39
CA MET A 265 13.95 -1.92 2.92
C MET A 265 13.63 -1.34 1.55
N ILE A 266 12.80 -2.03 0.82
CA ILE A 266 12.27 -1.59 -0.47
C ILE A 266 10.74 -1.77 -0.51
N MET A 267 10.04 -0.80 -1.08
CA MET A 267 8.68 -1.00 -1.57
C MET A 267 8.74 -1.67 -2.93
N VAL A 268 7.96 -2.71 -3.14
CA VAL A 268 7.85 -3.44 -4.41
C VAL A 268 6.45 -3.22 -4.97
N PHE A 269 6.36 -2.54 -6.10
CA PHE A 269 5.10 -2.21 -6.76
C PHE A 269 4.87 -3.15 -7.94
N LEU A 270 3.77 -3.86 -7.92
CA LEU A 270 3.25 -4.72 -8.99
C LEU A 270 2.09 -3.99 -9.70
N PRO A 271 1.55 -4.49 -10.82
CA PRO A 271 0.46 -3.82 -11.53
C PRO A 271 -0.76 -3.46 -10.67
N ASN A 272 -1.12 -4.29 -9.69
CA ASN A 272 -2.29 -4.10 -8.83
C ASN A 272 -2.01 -4.42 -7.37
N HIS A 273 -0.74 -4.38 -6.95
CA HIS A 273 -0.36 -4.77 -5.61
C HIS A 273 0.93 -4.06 -5.16
N ALA A 274 1.11 -3.92 -3.85
CA ALA A 274 2.34 -3.43 -3.25
C ALA A 274 2.72 -4.29 -2.06
N LEU A 275 4.00 -4.58 -1.92
CA LEU A 275 4.57 -5.31 -0.80
C LEU A 275 5.93 -4.72 -0.41
N LEU A 276 6.48 -5.21 0.68
CA LEU A 276 7.76 -4.77 1.21
C LEU A 276 8.84 -5.83 0.94
N GLY A 277 10.07 -5.41 0.71
CA GLY A 277 11.26 -6.25 0.78
C GLY A 277 12.13 -5.79 1.94
N ILE A 278 12.64 -6.72 2.74
CA ILE A 278 13.48 -6.46 3.91
C ILE A 278 14.84 -7.12 3.70
N ALA A 279 15.93 -6.37 3.84
CA ALA A 279 17.29 -6.89 3.70
C ALA A 279 17.65 -7.75 4.92
N LEU A 280 17.53 -9.06 4.75
CA LEU A 280 17.85 -10.09 5.74
C LEU A 280 18.53 -11.26 5.05
N THR A 281 19.23 -12.08 5.82
CA THR A 281 19.75 -13.36 5.31
C THR A 281 18.58 -14.27 4.92
N PRO A 282 18.45 -14.65 3.63
CA PRO A 282 17.35 -15.49 3.19
C PRO A 282 17.44 -16.90 3.74
N MET A 283 16.30 -17.55 3.97
CA MET A 283 16.17 -19.00 4.15
C MET A 283 15.91 -19.67 2.80
N VAL A 284 15.97 -21.02 2.78
CA VAL A 284 15.90 -21.82 1.54
C VAL A 284 14.63 -21.55 0.72
N ASP A 285 13.50 -21.35 1.41
CA ASP A 285 12.19 -21.21 0.75
C ASP A 285 11.74 -19.74 0.60
N ASP A 286 12.61 -18.78 0.97
CA ASP A 286 12.27 -17.38 0.86
C ASP A 286 12.25 -16.90 -0.59
N ARG A 287 11.22 -16.16 -0.95
CA ARG A 287 11.18 -15.35 -2.14
C ARG A 287 11.93 -14.04 -1.94
N THR A 288 12.83 -13.75 -2.86
CA THR A 288 13.72 -12.60 -2.75
C THR A 288 13.76 -11.79 -4.04
N ILE A 289 14.11 -10.53 -3.88
CA ILE A 289 14.50 -9.63 -4.97
C ILE A 289 15.91 -9.12 -4.67
N VAL A 290 16.75 -9.06 -5.72
CA VAL A 290 18.05 -8.39 -5.65
C VAL A 290 17.89 -6.99 -6.24
N HIS A 291 18.27 -5.98 -5.47
CA HIS A 291 18.24 -4.59 -5.89
C HIS A 291 19.47 -3.88 -5.36
N ASP A 292 20.20 -3.15 -6.22
CA ASP A 292 21.45 -2.45 -5.91
C ASP A 292 22.49 -3.32 -5.15
N GLY A 293 22.57 -4.60 -5.52
CA GLY A 293 23.53 -5.56 -4.93
C GLY A 293 23.11 -6.15 -3.58
N GLU A 294 21.98 -5.74 -3.03
CA GLU A 294 21.41 -6.29 -1.80
C GLU A 294 20.30 -7.28 -2.10
N THR A 295 20.13 -8.27 -1.22
CA THR A 295 19.05 -9.25 -1.30
C THR A 295 17.98 -8.92 -0.28
N TYR A 296 16.74 -8.80 -0.76
CA TYR A 296 15.57 -8.48 0.05
C TYR A 296 14.61 -9.67 0.11
N VAL A 297 14.28 -10.12 1.31
CA VAL A 297 13.24 -11.13 1.55
C VAL A 297 11.87 -10.44 1.46
N LEU A 298 10.94 -11.03 0.70
CA LEU A 298 9.64 -10.44 0.47
C LEU A 298 8.71 -10.57 1.69
N TYR A 299 7.88 -9.54 1.88
CA TYR A 299 7.00 -9.37 3.01
C TYR A 299 5.68 -8.76 2.55
N ASP A 300 4.60 -9.55 2.54
CA ASP A 300 3.28 -9.11 2.06
C ASP A 300 2.28 -8.89 3.21
N PRO A 301 2.13 -7.65 3.70
CA PRO A 301 1.28 -7.34 4.84
C PRO A 301 -0.20 -7.19 4.50
N THR A 302 -0.62 -7.45 3.26
CA THR A 302 -1.93 -7.01 2.77
C THR A 302 -3.10 -7.77 3.39
N GLY A 303 -3.08 -9.11 3.45
CA GLY A 303 -4.26 -9.89 3.81
C GLY A 303 -5.45 -9.69 2.84
N PRO A 304 -6.59 -10.35 3.05
CA PRO A 304 -6.91 -11.25 4.17
C PRO A 304 -6.27 -12.66 4.06
N ALA A 305 -5.56 -12.97 2.98
CA ALA A 305 -4.82 -14.21 2.91
C ALA A 305 -3.65 -14.19 3.91
N LEU A 306 -3.49 -15.28 4.67
CA LEU A 306 -2.32 -15.49 5.51
C LEU A 306 -1.17 -15.97 4.64
N ILE A 307 -0.22 -15.09 4.34
CA ILE A 307 0.98 -15.37 3.56
C ILE A 307 2.18 -15.31 4.53
N PRO A 308 2.94 -16.40 4.73
CA PRO A 308 4.09 -16.41 5.63
C PRO A 308 5.19 -15.42 5.19
N PHE A 309 6.00 -14.99 6.14
CA PHE A 309 7.18 -14.18 5.85
C PHE A 309 8.14 -14.93 4.91
N GLY A 310 8.61 -14.26 3.89
CA GLY A 310 9.44 -14.85 2.84
C GLY A 310 8.63 -15.55 1.74
N GLN A 311 7.31 -15.56 1.81
CA GLN A 311 6.46 -16.13 0.76
C GLN A 311 5.59 -15.06 0.11
N VAL A 312 5.02 -15.39 -1.05
CA VAL A 312 4.12 -14.53 -1.82
C VAL A 312 3.01 -15.35 -2.46
N SER A 313 1.93 -14.71 -2.87
CA SER A 313 0.86 -15.36 -3.63
C SER A 313 1.35 -15.83 -5.00
N GLU A 314 0.64 -16.79 -5.62
CA GLU A 314 0.96 -17.26 -6.98
C GLU A 314 0.94 -16.13 -8.02
N ASP A 315 0.02 -15.17 -7.88
CA ASP A 315 -0.07 -14.02 -8.78
C ASP A 315 1.13 -13.08 -8.61
N THR A 316 1.54 -12.81 -7.37
CA THR A 316 2.76 -12.06 -7.07
C THR A 316 3.99 -12.75 -7.62
N GLU A 317 4.12 -14.07 -7.42
CA GLU A 317 5.23 -14.88 -7.94
C GLU A 317 5.38 -14.73 -9.47
N ARG A 318 4.29 -14.77 -10.24
CA ARG A 318 4.33 -14.56 -11.69
C ARG A 318 4.91 -13.21 -12.08
N TYR A 319 4.57 -12.14 -11.34
CA TYR A 319 5.12 -10.81 -11.59
C TYR A 319 6.61 -10.73 -11.24
N ILE A 320 7.01 -11.33 -10.11
CA ILE A 320 8.42 -11.35 -9.68
C ILE A 320 9.28 -12.09 -10.70
N VAL A 321 8.91 -13.32 -11.08
CA VAL A 321 9.66 -14.15 -12.04
C VAL A 321 9.75 -13.50 -13.42
N THR A 322 8.72 -12.76 -13.84
CA THR A 322 8.71 -12.07 -15.14
C THR A 322 9.30 -10.68 -15.11
N GLY A 323 9.83 -10.20 -13.95
CA GLY A 323 10.40 -8.86 -13.80
C GLY A 323 9.40 -7.72 -13.96
N ARG A 324 8.09 -7.99 -13.78
CA ARG A 324 7.02 -7.01 -13.95
C ARG A 324 6.71 -6.31 -12.62
N TYR A 325 7.70 -5.68 -12.08
CA TYR A 325 7.60 -4.89 -10.83
C TYR A 325 8.52 -3.67 -10.88
N GLN A 326 8.29 -2.74 -9.98
CA GLN A 326 9.16 -1.60 -9.72
C GLN A 326 9.57 -1.60 -8.26
N VAL A 327 10.74 -1.04 -7.99
CA VAL A 327 11.32 -0.97 -6.65
C VAL A 327 11.55 0.49 -6.29
N GLU A 328 11.26 0.83 -5.04
CA GLU A 328 11.55 2.12 -4.44
C GLU A 328 12.20 1.88 -3.06
N ALA A 329 13.41 2.41 -2.86
CA ALA A 329 14.08 2.29 -1.57
C ALA A 329 13.30 3.04 -0.48
N VAL A 330 13.23 2.44 0.71
CA VAL A 330 12.72 3.08 1.92
C VAL A 330 13.92 3.39 2.81
N ASP A 331 14.37 4.66 2.76
CA ASP A 331 15.55 5.15 3.49
C ASP A 331 15.21 5.59 4.93
#